data_70ee6e383307baa9cf770bb20396efbf
#
_entry.id   70ee6e383307baa9cf770bb20396efbf
#
_cell.length_a   1.000
_cell.length_b   1.000
_cell.length_c   1.000
_cell.angle_alpha   90.00
_cell.angle_beta   90.00
_cell.angle_gamma   90.00
#
_symmetry.space_group_name_H-M   'P 1'
#
loop_
_entity.id
_entity.type
_entity.pdbx_description
1 polymer ?
#
loop_
_entity_poly.entity_id
_entity_poly.type
_entity_poly.pdbx_seq_one_letter_code
_entity_poly.pdbx_strand_id
1 'polypeptide(L)'
;NGMLSAGDRTFIGDPNPDFTFGFTNNFTYKNWYMDLLVTGSQGGDIYNASRFELEMMDDHKYQSTIVLNRWTTPGDITNVPKANAQNAKLVSDRFIEDGSYIKLKSVTLGYNFAQPFKGVTKLNVYVTGQNLYTWTNYSGFDPEVNAFATTNGVLGIDYGTYPQVRTFVFGLKANF
;
A
#
# COMPACT_ATOMS: atom_id res chain seq x y z
N ASN A 1 -5.50 -23.41 -28.68
CA ASN A 1 -6.76 -23.45 -29.46
C ASN A 1 -7.45 -22.09 -29.60
N GLY A 2 -6.94 -21.05 -28.92
CA GLY A 2 -7.47 -19.67 -28.95
C GLY A 2 -8.75 -19.44 -28.13
N MET A 3 -9.19 -20.41 -27.35
CA MET A 3 -10.32 -20.30 -26.42
C MET A 3 -9.87 -20.58 -24.99
N LEU A 4 -10.16 -19.65 -24.08
CA LEU A 4 -9.90 -19.83 -22.66
C LEU A 4 -10.90 -20.81 -22.05
N SER A 5 -10.43 -21.79 -21.31
CA SER A 5 -11.20 -22.87 -20.72
C SER A 5 -10.79 -23.13 -19.26
N ALA A 6 -11.51 -23.99 -18.57
CA ALA A 6 -11.13 -24.41 -17.21
C ALA A 6 -9.75 -25.09 -17.16
N GLY A 7 -9.29 -25.69 -18.27
CA GLY A 7 -7.96 -26.31 -18.36
C GLY A 7 -6.79 -25.29 -18.39
N ASP A 8 -7.08 -24.02 -18.64
CA ASP A 8 -6.06 -22.94 -18.67
C ASP A 8 -5.84 -22.30 -17.30
N ARG A 9 -6.53 -22.78 -16.26
CA ARG A 9 -6.36 -22.27 -14.90
C ARG A 9 -5.06 -22.80 -14.28
N THR A 10 -4.32 -21.88 -13.66
CA THR A 10 -3.09 -22.18 -12.93
C THR A 10 -2.97 -21.28 -11.70
N PHE A 11 -2.01 -21.57 -10.83
CA PHE A 11 -1.64 -20.64 -9.77
C PHE A 11 -0.92 -19.44 -10.39
N ILE A 12 -1.38 -18.24 -10.10
CA ILE A 12 -0.86 -16.98 -10.68
C ILE A 12 -0.22 -16.06 -9.66
N GLY A 13 -0.22 -16.40 -8.37
CA GLY A 13 0.41 -15.65 -7.30
C GLY A 13 0.19 -16.28 -5.93
N ASP A 14 0.97 -15.82 -4.95
CA ASP A 14 0.86 -16.17 -3.53
C ASP A 14 0.77 -14.88 -2.71
N PRO A 15 -0.34 -14.63 -1.99
CA PRO A 15 -0.50 -13.43 -1.19
C PRO A 15 0.34 -13.43 0.11
N ASN A 16 0.95 -14.57 0.47
CA ASN A 16 1.74 -14.66 1.68
C ASN A 16 3.13 -14.08 1.47
N PRO A 17 3.58 -13.14 2.30
CA PRO A 17 4.95 -12.65 2.20
C PRO A 17 5.97 -13.72 2.64
N ASP A 18 7.16 -13.70 2.05
CA ASP A 18 8.29 -14.53 2.46
C ASP A 18 8.70 -14.19 3.89
N PHE A 19 8.74 -12.91 4.21
CA PHE A 19 8.97 -12.42 5.57
C PHE A 19 8.48 -10.98 5.75
N THR A 20 8.21 -10.64 7.01
CA THR A 20 7.93 -9.27 7.44
C THR A 20 8.97 -8.84 8.47
N PHE A 21 9.25 -7.55 8.55
CA PHE A 21 10.19 -7.01 9.52
C PHE A 21 9.71 -5.68 10.12
N GLY A 22 10.19 -5.41 11.32
CA GLY A 22 10.04 -4.13 11.99
C GLY A 22 11.36 -3.69 12.60
N PHE A 23 11.76 -2.47 12.32
CA PHE A 23 12.98 -1.87 12.87
C PHE A 23 12.60 -0.64 13.69
N THR A 24 12.83 -0.70 14.99
CA THR A 24 12.62 0.41 15.91
C THR A 24 13.97 0.97 16.36
N ASN A 25 14.13 2.27 16.29
CA ASN A 25 15.32 2.96 16.75
C ASN A 25 14.95 4.15 17.64
N ASN A 26 15.65 4.28 18.78
CA ASN A 26 15.43 5.35 19.74
C ASN A 26 16.76 6.10 19.90
N PHE A 27 16.76 7.38 19.62
CA PHE A 27 17.91 8.25 19.77
C PHE A 27 17.64 9.25 20.89
N THR A 28 18.60 9.45 21.77
CA THR A 28 18.52 10.46 22.82
C THR A 28 19.81 11.26 22.83
N TYR A 29 19.69 12.57 22.77
CA TYR A 29 20.80 13.49 22.88
C TYR A 29 20.45 14.66 23.77
N LYS A 30 21.02 14.73 24.97
CA LYS A 30 20.66 15.70 26.00
C LYS A 30 19.15 15.64 26.29
N ASN A 31 18.43 16.70 25.98
CA ASN A 31 16.99 16.82 26.19
C ASN A 31 16.16 16.42 24.96
N TRP A 32 16.77 16.17 23.81
CA TRP A 32 16.12 15.71 22.60
C TRP A 32 15.98 14.20 22.60
N TYR A 33 14.87 13.72 22.07
CA TYR A 33 14.70 12.33 21.71
C TYR A 33 14.01 12.19 20.34
N MET A 34 14.34 11.13 19.66
CA MET A 34 13.71 10.74 18.39
C MET A 34 13.46 9.26 18.40
N ASP A 35 12.20 8.88 18.13
CA ASP A 35 11.79 7.49 17.94
C ASP A 35 11.46 7.28 16.48
N LEU A 36 11.98 6.21 15.90
CA LEU A 36 11.81 5.84 14.51
C LEU A 36 11.27 4.42 14.43
N LEU A 37 10.22 4.21 13.65
CA LEU A 37 9.70 2.89 13.30
C LEU A 37 9.65 2.75 11.78
N VAL A 38 10.37 1.77 11.27
CA VAL A 38 10.31 1.30 9.89
C VAL A 38 9.75 -0.11 9.89
N THR A 39 8.78 -0.37 9.03
CA THR A 39 8.21 -1.71 8.81
C THR A 39 8.34 -2.09 7.35
N GLY A 40 8.32 -3.36 7.05
CA GLY A 40 8.33 -3.82 5.67
C GLY A 40 7.86 -5.26 5.54
N SER A 41 7.52 -5.59 4.31
CA SER A 41 7.16 -6.92 3.85
C SER A 41 7.91 -7.21 2.58
N GLN A 42 8.44 -8.41 2.44
CA GLN A 42 9.10 -8.87 1.24
C GLN A 42 8.37 -10.09 0.71
N GLY A 43 8.13 -10.12 -0.61
CA GLY A 43 7.30 -11.12 -1.24
C GLY A 43 5.80 -10.88 -0.98
N GLY A 44 5.00 -11.82 -1.42
CA GLY A 44 3.54 -11.71 -1.41
C GLY A 44 3.02 -10.91 -2.60
N ASP A 45 2.05 -11.52 -3.27
CA ASP A 45 1.41 -10.92 -4.44
C ASP A 45 0.10 -10.23 -4.07
N ILE A 46 -0.18 -9.11 -4.74
CA ILE A 46 -1.45 -8.39 -4.60
C ILE A 46 -2.21 -8.49 -5.92
N TYR A 47 -3.45 -9.00 -5.85
CA TYR A 47 -4.41 -8.86 -6.93
C TYR A 47 -5.01 -7.45 -6.91
N ASN A 48 -4.62 -6.63 -7.89
CA ASN A 48 -5.12 -5.26 -8.05
C ASN A 48 -6.49 -5.29 -8.77
N ALA A 49 -7.55 -5.54 -8.01
CA ALA A 49 -8.90 -5.59 -8.53
C ALA A 49 -9.41 -4.20 -8.94
N SER A 50 -8.88 -3.14 -8.38
CA SER A 50 -9.18 -1.77 -8.83
C SER A 50 -8.67 -1.54 -10.25
N ARG A 51 -7.46 -1.98 -10.54
CA ARG A 51 -6.88 -1.90 -11.88
C ARG A 51 -7.64 -2.81 -12.86
N PHE A 52 -8.04 -4.01 -12.44
CA PHE A 52 -8.89 -4.91 -13.21
C PHE A 52 -10.15 -4.18 -13.68
N GLU A 53 -10.91 -3.54 -12.78
CA GLU A 53 -12.14 -2.81 -13.13
C GLU A 53 -11.88 -1.61 -14.06
N LEU A 54 -10.77 -0.90 -13.88
CA LEU A 54 -10.44 0.28 -14.67
C LEU A 54 -9.84 -0.03 -16.05
N GLU A 55 -9.42 -1.28 -16.32
CA GLU A 55 -8.76 -1.68 -17.57
C GLU A 55 -9.57 -2.65 -18.43
N MET A 56 -10.74 -3.09 -17.98
CA MET A 56 -11.54 -4.11 -18.69
C MET A 56 -12.12 -3.66 -20.03
N MET A 57 -12.42 -2.39 -20.18
CA MET A 57 -12.99 -1.81 -21.42
C MET A 57 -14.24 -2.56 -21.94
N ASP A 58 -15.05 -3.07 -21.03
CA ASP A 58 -16.24 -3.86 -21.31
C ASP A 58 -17.55 -3.08 -21.17
N ASP A 59 -17.49 -1.86 -20.61
CA ASP A 59 -18.64 -1.03 -20.27
C ASP A 59 -18.30 0.47 -20.33
N HIS A 60 -19.34 1.32 -20.27
CA HIS A 60 -19.27 2.79 -20.24
C HIS A 60 -18.95 3.31 -18.81
N LYS A 61 -17.80 2.94 -18.27
CA LYS A 61 -17.34 3.40 -16.96
C LYS A 61 -15.99 4.13 -17.07
N TYR A 62 -15.60 4.78 -15.99
CA TYR A 62 -14.28 5.41 -15.93
C TYR A 62 -13.20 4.36 -16.12
N GLN A 63 -12.16 4.74 -16.87
CA GLN A 63 -11.08 3.86 -17.25
C GLN A 63 -9.72 4.49 -16.91
N SER A 64 -8.73 3.66 -16.68
CA SER A 64 -7.34 4.07 -16.57
C SER A 64 -6.79 4.58 -17.91
N THR A 65 -5.85 5.52 -17.87
CA THR A 65 -5.18 6.02 -19.09
C THR A 65 -4.38 4.94 -19.81
N ILE A 66 -4.03 3.83 -19.18
CA ILE A 66 -3.34 2.69 -19.80
C ILE A 66 -4.13 2.10 -20.97
N VAL A 67 -5.47 2.22 -20.95
CA VAL A 67 -6.34 1.71 -22.03
C VAL A 67 -6.15 2.46 -23.36
N LEU A 68 -5.48 3.61 -23.34
CA LEU A 68 -5.10 4.33 -24.57
C LEU A 68 -4.09 3.52 -25.40
N ASN A 69 -3.29 2.65 -24.75
CA ASN A 69 -2.32 1.76 -25.38
C ASN A 69 -2.94 0.42 -25.83
N ARG A 70 -4.26 0.31 -25.86
CA ARG A 70 -4.95 -0.92 -26.26
C ARG A 70 -4.64 -1.32 -27.70
N TRP A 71 -4.73 -2.60 -27.97
CA TRP A 71 -4.67 -3.12 -29.32
C TRP A 71 -5.81 -2.55 -30.17
N THR A 72 -5.52 -2.01 -31.34
CA THR A 72 -6.49 -1.39 -32.27
C THR A 72 -6.48 -2.02 -33.64
N THR A 73 -5.30 -2.29 -34.18
CA THR A 73 -5.12 -2.76 -35.55
C THR A 73 -4.10 -3.92 -35.63
N PRO A 74 -4.22 -4.80 -36.64
CA PRO A 74 -3.22 -5.85 -36.88
C PRO A 74 -1.81 -5.25 -37.03
N GLY A 75 -0.87 -5.81 -36.26
CA GLY A 75 0.52 -5.32 -36.14
C GLY A 75 0.81 -4.55 -34.87
N ASP A 76 -0.19 -4.11 -34.10
CA ASP A 76 0.03 -3.48 -32.82
C ASP A 76 0.67 -4.46 -31.82
N ILE A 77 1.73 -4.00 -31.14
CA ILE A 77 2.41 -4.75 -30.07
C ILE A 77 2.04 -4.09 -28.75
N THR A 78 1.14 -4.70 -27.99
CA THR A 78 0.68 -4.21 -26.70
C THR A 78 0.21 -5.36 -25.82
N ASN A 79 0.33 -5.19 -24.50
CA ASN A 79 -0.24 -6.08 -23.48
C ASN A 79 -1.68 -5.68 -23.05
N VAL A 80 -2.23 -4.60 -23.65
CA VAL A 80 -3.59 -4.13 -23.35
C VAL A 80 -4.53 -4.65 -24.44
N PRO A 81 -5.54 -5.47 -24.09
CA PRO A 81 -6.44 -6.07 -25.08
C PRO A 81 -7.28 -5.04 -25.82
N LYS A 82 -7.90 -5.48 -26.90
CA LYS A 82 -8.89 -4.69 -27.65
C LYS A 82 -10.10 -4.36 -26.76
N ALA A 83 -10.61 -3.13 -26.88
CA ALA A 83 -11.89 -2.78 -26.26
C ALA A 83 -13.04 -3.61 -26.86
N ASN A 84 -13.80 -4.28 -26.03
CA ASN A 84 -14.92 -5.11 -26.44
C ASN A 84 -15.88 -5.31 -25.26
N ALA A 85 -17.17 -5.03 -25.46
CA ALA A 85 -18.22 -5.28 -24.47
C ALA A 85 -18.36 -6.75 -24.06
N GLN A 86 -17.77 -7.66 -24.85
CA GLN A 86 -17.74 -9.12 -24.60
C GLN A 86 -16.39 -9.59 -24.02
N ASN A 87 -15.51 -8.68 -23.60
CA ASN A 87 -14.27 -9.08 -22.95
C ASN A 87 -14.57 -9.94 -21.74
N ALA A 88 -13.95 -11.11 -21.71
CA ALA A 88 -14.12 -12.02 -20.59
C ALA A 88 -13.55 -11.40 -19.32
N LYS A 89 -14.38 -11.31 -18.28
CA LYS A 89 -13.97 -10.85 -16.94
C LYS A 89 -13.19 -11.94 -16.21
N LEU A 90 -12.02 -12.26 -16.72
CA LEU A 90 -11.18 -13.33 -16.18
C LEU A 90 -10.06 -12.72 -15.35
N VAL A 91 -9.90 -13.24 -14.15
CA VAL A 91 -8.73 -12.99 -13.33
C VAL A 91 -7.52 -13.57 -14.03
N SER A 92 -6.47 -12.78 -14.20
CA SER A 92 -5.23 -13.19 -14.84
C SER A 92 -4.03 -12.58 -14.11
N ASP A 93 -2.85 -13.10 -14.40
CA ASP A 93 -1.56 -12.62 -13.90
C ASP A 93 -1.28 -11.14 -14.25
N ARG A 94 -1.92 -10.61 -15.28
CA ARG A 94 -1.83 -9.20 -15.68
C ARG A 94 -2.14 -8.23 -14.54
N PHE A 95 -2.96 -8.63 -13.57
CA PHE A 95 -3.42 -7.82 -12.44
C PHE A 95 -2.80 -8.26 -11.12
N ILE A 96 -1.85 -9.18 -11.18
CA ILE A 96 -1.04 -9.58 -10.03
C ILE A 96 0.21 -8.71 -10.00
N GLU A 97 0.49 -8.10 -8.86
CA GLU A 97 1.61 -7.19 -8.66
C GLU A 97 2.39 -7.58 -7.39
N ASP A 98 3.69 -7.28 -7.39
CA ASP A 98 4.54 -7.47 -6.21
C ASP A 98 4.05 -6.56 -5.06
N GLY A 99 3.69 -7.17 -3.94
CA GLY A 99 3.24 -6.52 -2.72
C GLY A 99 4.37 -6.13 -1.77
N SER A 100 5.62 -6.26 -2.18
CA SER A 100 6.77 -5.90 -1.34
C SER A 100 6.81 -4.39 -1.07
N TYR A 101 7.14 -4.03 0.16
CA TYR A 101 7.30 -2.63 0.54
C TYR A 101 8.21 -2.43 1.74
N ILE A 102 8.70 -1.20 1.88
CA ILE A 102 9.30 -0.65 3.09
C ILE A 102 8.54 0.63 3.44
N LYS A 103 8.11 0.78 4.69
CA LYS A 103 7.32 1.93 5.14
C LYS A 103 7.98 2.62 6.33
N LEU A 104 8.14 3.94 6.21
CA LEU A 104 8.43 4.81 7.34
C LEU A 104 7.14 5.02 8.12
N LYS A 105 6.91 4.10 9.08
CA LYS A 105 5.63 3.95 9.79
C LYS A 105 5.41 5.08 10.78
N SER A 106 6.45 5.46 11.53
CA SER A 106 6.34 6.51 12.54
C SER A 106 7.69 7.17 12.79
N VAL A 107 7.66 8.49 12.94
CA VAL A 107 8.78 9.29 13.45
C VAL A 107 8.25 10.23 14.53
N THR A 108 8.80 10.14 15.73
CA THR A 108 8.53 11.09 16.81
C THR A 108 9.79 11.87 17.11
N LEU A 109 9.69 13.19 17.17
CA LEU A 109 10.74 14.08 17.64
C LEU A 109 10.20 14.84 18.85
N GLY A 110 10.92 14.80 19.97
CA GLY A 110 10.49 15.48 21.17
C GLY A 110 11.64 16.11 21.95
N TYR A 111 11.25 17.05 22.81
CA TYR A 111 12.15 17.77 23.70
C TYR A 111 11.62 17.81 25.14
N ASN A 112 12.50 17.52 26.10
CA ASN A 112 12.22 17.52 27.51
C ASN A 112 12.77 18.79 28.17
N PHE A 113 11.90 19.67 28.64
CA PHE A 113 12.27 20.83 29.44
C PHE A 113 12.26 20.44 30.92
N ALA A 114 13.38 20.67 31.62
CA ALA A 114 13.47 20.51 33.06
C ALA A 114 13.10 21.84 33.72
N GLN A 115 12.09 21.83 34.60
CA GLN A 115 11.61 23.02 35.36
C GLN A 115 11.44 24.28 34.50
N PRO A 116 10.63 24.27 33.41
CA PRO A 116 10.49 25.40 32.52
C PRO A 116 9.81 26.60 33.19
N PHE A 117 8.96 26.33 34.18
CA PHE A 117 8.21 27.35 34.92
C PHE A 117 8.03 26.95 36.38
N LYS A 118 7.76 27.94 37.25
CA LYS A 118 7.43 27.70 38.69
C LYS A 118 6.14 26.87 38.77
N GLY A 119 6.23 25.70 39.43
CA GLY A 119 5.11 24.77 39.57
C GLY A 119 5.04 23.64 38.50
N VAL A 120 5.85 23.73 37.45
CA VAL A 120 5.97 22.64 36.47
C VAL A 120 7.35 22.01 36.63
N THR A 121 7.39 20.72 37.01
CA THR A 121 8.64 19.99 37.24
C THR A 121 9.27 19.47 35.94
N LYS A 122 8.43 19.08 34.97
CA LYS A 122 8.87 18.64 33.63
C LYS A 122 7.83 19.04 32.59
N LEU A 123 8.29 19.45 31.42
CA LEU A 123 7.45 19.66 30.24
C LEU A 123 8.08 18.91 29.07
N ASN A 124 7.33 18.00 28.48
CA ASN A 124 7.69 17.34 27.23
C ASN A 124 6.84 17.91 26.08
N VAL A 125 7.49 18.28 25.01
CA VAL A 125 6.86 18.73 23.75
C VAL A 125 7.30 17.80 22.66
N TYR A 126 6.36 17.29 21.86
CA TYR A 126 6.71 16.38 20.78
C TYR A 126 5.82 16.53 19.55
N VAL A 127 6.35 16.11 18.43
CA VAL A 127 5.62 15.92 17.18
C VAL A 127 5.84 14.50 16.71
N THR A 128 4.75 13.84 16.29
CA THR A 128 4.78 12.50 15.68
C THR A 128 4.18 12.56 14.29
N GLY A 129 4.92 12.09 13.30
CA GLY A 129 4.40 11.80 11.97
C GLY A 129 4.17 10.31 11.81
N GLN A 130 3.02 9.91 11.25
CA GLN A 130 2.67 8.52 10.99
C GLN A 130 2.42 8.28 9.50
N ASN A 131 2.73 7.08 9.02
CA ASN A 131 2.59 6.65 7.63
C ASN A 131 3.22 7.63 6.64
N LEU A 132 4.48 8.05 6.94
CA LEU A 132 5.11 9.19 6.28
C LEU A 132 5.48 8.88 4.83
N TYR A 133 6.02 7.70 4.57
CA TYR A 133 6.42 7.30 3.24
C TYR A 133 6.44 5.78 3.06
N THR A 134 6.06 5.31 1.89
CA THR A 134 6.12 3.90 1.48
C THR A 134 6.94 3.78 0.21
N TRP A 135 7.97 2.94 0.25
CA TRP A 135 8.74 2.52 -0.92
C TRP A 135 8.18 1.18 -1.39
N THR A 136 7.65 1.14 -2.59
CA THR A 136 7.03 -0.06 -3.20
C THR A 136 7.00 0.06 -4.72
N ASN A 137 6.94 -1.07 -5.41
CA ASN A 137 6.66 -1.16 -6.84
C ASN A 137 5.17 -1.36 -7.13
N TYR A 138 4.36 -1.56 -6.10
CA TYR A 138 2.92 -1.72 -6.24
C TYR A 138 2.28 -0.46 -6.86
N SER A 139 1.44 -0.63 -7.87
CA SER A 139 0.86 0.50 -8.62
C SER A 139 -0.39 1.10 -7.95
N GLY A 140 -0.98 0.42 -6.97
CA GLY A 140 -2.11 0.90 -6.17
C GLY A 140 -1.70 1.92 -5.10
N PHE A 141 -2.64 2.34 -4.27
CA PHE A 141 -2.42 3.40 -3.29
C PHE A 141 -1.55 2.97 -2.10
N ASP A 142 -1.71 1.74 -1.62
CA ASP A 142 -1.01 1.24 -0.43
C ASP A 142 -0.91 -0.29 -0.47
N PRO A 143 0.27 -0.89 -0.40
CA PRO A 143 0.43 -2.35 -0.40
C PRO A 143 0.00 -3.03 0.92
N GLU A 144 -0.22 -2.29 1.99
CA GLU A 144 -0.73 -2.83 3.27
C GLU A 144 -2.24 -3.06 3.28
N VAL A 145 -2.94 -2.75 2.19
CA VAL A 145 -4.41 -2.86 2.15
C VAL A 145 -4.87 -4.26 1.78
N ASN A 146 -6.02 -4.64 2.32
CA ASN A 146 -6.75 -5.85 1.96
C ASN A 146 -8.25 -5.59 2.04
N ALA A 147 -8.93 -5.62 0.91
CA ALA A 147 -10.37 -5.34 0.81
C ALA A 147 -11.24 -6.30 1.63
N PHE A 148 -10.74 -7.50 1.88
CA PHE A 148 -11.47 -8.56 2.59
C PHE A 148 -10.82 -8.92 3.94
N ALA A 149 -10.21 -7.95 4.61
CA ALA A 149 -9.48 -8.17 5.87
C ALA A 149 -10.31 -8.82 6.99
N THR A 150 -11.64 -8.72 6.93
CA THR A 150 -12.55 -9.37 7.89
C THR A 150 -12.97 -10.80 7.50
N THR A 151 -12.57 -11.26 6.30
CA THR A 151 -12.90 -12.59 5.79
C THR A 151 -11.69 -13.49 5.92
N ASN A 152 -11.78 -14.51 6.78
CA ASN A 152 -10.70 -15.48 6.96
C ASN A 152 -10.34 -16.17 5.64
N GLY A 153 -9.04 -16.21 5.34
CA GLY A 153 -8.50 -16.90 4.17
C GLY A 153 -8.54 -16.10 2.86
N VAL A 154 -8.94 -14.83 2.90
CA VAL A 154 -8.89 -13.94 1.72
C VAL A 154 -7.85 -12.86 1.99
N LEU A 155 -6.69 -12.97 1.34
CA LEU A 155 -5.54 -12.07 1.48
C LEU A 155 -5.14 -11.51 0.11
N GLY A 156 -4.39 -10.41 0.12
CA GLY A 156 -3.73 -9.87 -1.08
C GLY A 156 -4.69 -9.36 -2.15
N ILE A 157 -5.86 -8.84 -1.78
CA ILE A 157 -6.81 -8.25 -2.74
C ILE A 157 -7.00 -6.77 -2.41
N ASP A 158 -6.69 -5.91 -3.38
CA ASP A 158 -7.00 -4.47 -3.33
C ASP A 158 -8.18 -4.16 -4.26
N TYR A 159 -9.32 -3.84 -3.67
CA TYR A 159 -10.54 -3.44 -4.39
C TYR A 159 -11.05 -2.11 -3.86
N GLY A 160 -10.41 -1.03 -4.29
CA GLY A 160 -10.76 0.34 -3.90
C GLY A 160 -10.58 0.60 -2.41
N THR A 161 -9.64 -0.10 -1.76
CA THR A 161 -9.38 0.05 -0.34
C THR A 161 -8.75 1.40 -0.06
N TYR A 162 -9.27 2.10 0.96
CA TYR A 162 -8.75 3.40 1.33
C TYR A 162 -7.33 3.26 1.93
N PRO A 163 -6.33 4.00 1.42
CA PRO A 163 -4.95 3.90 1.90
C PRO A 163 -4.79 4.43 3.32
N GLN A 164 -3.73 3.97 3.99
CA GLN A 164 -3.35 4.52 5.29
C GLN A 164 -3.00 6.01 5.16
N VAL A 165 -3.71 6.85 5.91
CA VAL A 165 -3.52 8.30 5.86
C VAL A 165 -2.23 8.71 6.56
N ARG A 166 -1.58 9.75 6.02
CA ARG A 166 -0.48 10.42 6.69
C ARG A 166 -1.03 11.30 7.81
N THR A 167 -0.54 11.11 9.04
CA THR A 167 -1.05 11.81 10.23
C THR A 167 0.10 12.53 10.94
N PHE A 168 -0.17 13.75 11.41
CA PHE A 168 0.73 14.51 12.28
C PHE A 168 0.05 14.81 13.61
N VAL A 169 0.72 14.44 14.69
CA VAL A 169 0.25 14.64 16.07
C VAL A 169 1.22 15.55 16.79
N PHE A 170 0.70 16.61 17.39
CA PHE A 170 1.46 17.50 18.28
C PHE A 170 1.01 17.24 19.71
N GLY A 171 1.95 17.04 20.61
CA GLY A 171 1.64 16.71 21.99
C GLY A 171 2.45 17.50 23.01
N LEU A 172 1.79 17.74 24.14
CA LEU A 172 2.36 18.36 25.33
C LEU A 172 2.06 17.46 26.54
N LYS A 173 3.07 17.19 27.37
CA LYS A 173 2.92 16.49 28.65
C LYS A 173 3.62 17.27 29.74
N ALA A 174 2.87 17.81 30.68
CA ALA A 174 3.35 18.56 31.81
C ALA A 174 3.20 17.75 33.11
N ASN A 175 4.23 17.77 33.97
CA ASN A 175 4.20 17.23 35.32
C ASN A 175 4.34 18.42 36.30
N PHE A 176 3.47 18.44 37.28
CA PHE A 176 3.40 19.47 38.33
C PHE A 176 4.00 18.98 39.64
#